data_8402c26b4141880c3fd63ee26b94661b
#
_entry.id   8402c26b4141880c3fd63ee26b94661b
#
_cell.length_a   1.000
_cell.length_b   1.000
_cell.length_c   1.000
_cell.angle_alpha   90.00
_cell.angle_beta   90.00
_cell.angle_gamma   90.00
#
_symmetry.space_group_name_H-M   'P 1'
#
loop_
_entity.id
_entity.type
_entity.pdbx_description
1 polymer ?
#
loop_
_entity_poly.entity_id
_entity_poly.type
_entity_poly.pdbx_seq_one_letter_code
_entity_poly.pdbx_strand_id
1 'polypeptide(L)'
;MPDEITLKIDGTEVKTEPGTMVIQAAMDAGMYIPYLCYYPGMKAFGACRMCVVEIDGGPPGTPASCTTPVADGMEVLTSSSRLQGLRRGIMELLLSEHPHGCLTCHRVELCGPADLCLRHVSVNDRCVTCPKNERCELKDTVRYLEMDMDTPLTYNNRHLPLDVKDPLWEM
;
A
#
# COMPACT_ATOMS: atom_id res chain seq x y z
N MET A 1 -33.53 -14.19 6.79
CA MET A 1 -32.22 -14.09 6.13
C MET A 1 -31.73 -12.68 6.43
N PRO A 2 -30.50 -12.45 6.80
CA PRO A 2 -30.04 -11.08 6.91
C PRO A 2 -30.26 -10.41 5.55
N ASP A 3 -30.78 -9.19 5.55
CA ASP A 3 -31.02 -8.43 4.33
C ASP A 3 -29.67 -8.19 3.65
N GLU A 4 -29.48 -8.78 2.48
CA GLU A 4 -28.25 -8.66 1.68
C GLU A 4 -28.13 -7.21 1.20
N ILE A 5 -26.96 -6.60 1.39
CA ILE A 5 -26.67 -5.25 0.90
C ILE A 5 -26.13 -5.32 -0.50
N THR A 6 -26.65 -4.47 -1.36
CA THR A 6 -26.17 -4.33 -2.75
C THR A 6 -25.46 -2.97 -2.90
N LEU A 7 -24.21 -2.99 -3.36
CA LEU A 7 -23.41 -1.79 -3.64
C LEU A 7 -22.72 -1.93 -5.01
N LYS A 8 -22.18 -0.83 -5.50
CA LYS A 8 -21.35 -0.85 -6.73
C LYS A 8 -19.91 -0.49 -6.37
N ILE A 9 -18.98 -1.30 -6.87
CA ILE A 9 -17.55 -1.03 -6.78
C ILE A 9 -17.00 -0.95 -8.20
N ASP A 10 -16.45 0.19 -8.57
CA ASP A 10 -15.98 0.49 -9.93
C ASP A 10 -17.00 0.13 -11.02
N GLY A 11 -18.27 0.40 -10.73
CA GLY A 11 -19.40 0.11 -11.63
C GLY A 11 -19.90 -1.35 -11.61
N THR A 12 -19.23 -2.25 -10.90
CA THR A 12 -19.64 -3.66 -10.75
C THR A 12 -20.54 -3.81 -9.54
N GLU A 13 -21.70 -4.46 -9.72
CA GLU A 13 -22.62 -4.77 -8.62
C GLU A 13 -22.04 -5.87 -7.73
N VAL A 14 -21.98 -5.60 -6.43
CA VAL A 14 -21.48 -6.51 -5.40
C VAL A 14 -22.55 -6.68 -4.34
N LYS A 15 -22.80 -7.92 -3.93
CA LYS A 15 -23.70 -8.26 -2.84
C LYS A 15 -22.92 -8.81 -1.65
N THR A 16 -23.26 -8.34 -0.48
CA THR A 16 -22.56 -8.72 0.75
C THR A 16 -23.45 -8.58 1.99
N GLU A 17 -22.99 -9.08 3.11
CA GLU A 17 -23.69 -9.00 4.38
C GLU A 17 -23.59 -7.59 5.01
N PRO A 18 -24.62 -7.14 5.76
CA PRO A 18 -24.57 -5.90 6.53
C PRO A 18 -23.39 -5.89 7.51
N GLY A 19 -22.69 -4.76 7.58
CA GLY A 19 -21.55 -4.60 8.49
C GLY A 19 -20.21 -5.05 7.90
N THR A 20 -20.20 -5.66 6.71
CA THR A 20 -18.96 -5.94 5.97
C THR A 20 -18.23 -4.64 5.64
N MET A 21 -16.91 -4.62 5.71
CA MET A 21 -16.12 -3.46 5.31
C MET A 21 -15.96 -3.43 3.78
N VAL A 22 -15.91 -2.23 3.19
CA VAL A 22 -15.75 -2.04 1.75
C VAL A 22 -14.57 -2.82 1.19
N ILE A 23 -13.44 -2.86 1.89
CA ILE A 23 -12.26 -3.63 1.45
C ILE A 23 -12.55 -5.13 1.38
N GLN A 24 -13.29 -5.67 2.34
CA GLN A 24 -13.63 -7.10 2.36
C GLN A 24 -14.62 -7.42 1.24
N ALA A 25 -15.63 -6.60 1.05
CA ALA A 25 -16.59 -6.76 -0.05
C ALA A 25 -15.89 -6.73 -1.42
N ALA A 26 -14.89 -5.85 -1.59
CA ALA A 26 -14.08 -5.80 -2.80
C ALA A 26 -13.25 -7.07 -3.00
N MET A 27 -12.59 -7.56 -1.93
CA MET A 27 -11.79 -8.80 -1.97
C MET A 27 -12.66 -10.02 -2.31
N ASP A 28 -13.83 -10.13 -1.71
CA ASP A 28 -14.77 -11.23 -1.94
C ASP A 28 -15.29 -11.21 -3.39
N ALA A 29 -15.37 -10.05 -3.99
CA ALA A 29 -15.69 -9.85 -5.41
C ALA A 29 -14.46 -9.98 -6.35
N GLY A 30 -13.28 -10.31 -5.84
CA GLY A 30 -12.04 -10.44 -6.63
C GLY A 30 -11.42 -9.12 -7.06
N MET A 31 -11.81 -8.00 -6.45
CA MET A 31 -11.26 -6.68 -6.74
C MET A 31 -10.16 -6.32 -5.74
N TYR A 32 -9.05 -5.82 -6.24
CA TYR A 32 -7.92 -5.45 -5.40
C TYR A 32 -7.97 -3.96 -5.03
N ILE A 33 -7.96 -3.68 -3.74
CA ILE A 33 -7.70 -2.36 -3.17
C ILE A 33 -6.36 -2.46 -2.43
N PRO A 34 -5.36 -1.63 -2.74
CA PRO A 34 -4.06 -1.72 -2.07
C PRO A 34 -4.17 -1.41 -0.58
N TYR A 35 -3.44 -2.16 0.23
CA TYR A 35 -3.43 -2.02 1.69
C TYR A 35 -2.08 -2.46 2.27
N LEU A 36 -1.76 -2.01 3.49
CA LEU A 36 -0.57 -2.42 4.23
C LEU A 36 -0.86 -2.83 5.67
N CYS A 37 -1.83 -2.19 6.33
CA CYS A 37 -2.14 -2.46 7.74
C CYS A 37 -3.43 -3.26 7.95
N TYR A 38 -4.08 -3.71 6.88
CA TYR A 38 -5.26 -4.55 6.95
C TYR A 38 -4.86 -6.02 6.90
N TYR A 39 -5.54 -6.84 7.72
CA TYR A 39 -5.43 -8.29 7.65
C TYR A 39 -6.83 -8.90 7.81
N PRO A 40 -7.28 -9.77 6.89
CA PRO A 40 -8.58 -10.43 7.00
C PRO A 40 -8.72 -11.19 8.32
N GLY A 41 -9.86 -11.04 8.97
CA GLY A 41 -10.13 -11.66 10.27
C GLY A 41 -9.60 -10.90 11.48
N MET A 42 -8.88 -9.81 11.32
CA MET A 42 -8.47 -8.91 12.40
C MET A 42 -9.26 -7.60 12.35
N LYS A 43 -9.40 -6.96 13.50
CA LYS A 43 -10.04 -5.63 13.58
C LYS A 43 -9.22 -4.63 12.77
N ALA A 44 -9.86 -3.99 11.81
CA ALA A 44 -9.23 -2.98 10.97
C ALA A 44 -8.75 -1.77 11.79
N PHE A 45 -7.59 -1.25 11.45
CA PHE A 45 -6.93 -0.17 12.18
C PHE A 45 -6.95 1.17 11.43
N GLY A 46 -6.95 1.15 10.09
CA GLY A 46 -7.07 2.34 9.25
C GLY A 46 -5.86 3.28 9.26
N ALA A 47 -4.71 2.85 9.78
CA ALA A 47 -3.55 3.71 10.03
C ALA A 47 -2.76 4.04 8.75
N CYS A 48 -2.50 3.07 7.88
CA CYS A 48 -1.62 3.27 6.71
C CYS A 48 -2.22 4.16 5.63
N ARG A 49 -3.55 4.32 5.59
CA ARG A 49 -4.29 5.11 4.59
C ARG A 49 -4.08 4.69 3.13
N MET A 50 -3.48 3.53 2.90
CA MET A 50 -3.26 3.04 1.54
C MET A 50 -4.56 2.62 0.85
N CYS A 51 -5.52 2.09 1.62
CA CYS A 51 -6.80 1.59 1.13
C CYS A 51 -7.90 2.66 0.98
N VAL A 52 -7.51 3.93 0.76
CA VAL A 52 -8.49 5.01 0.55
C VAL A 52 -9.30 4.80 -0.72
N VAL A 53 -10.57 5.17 -0.66
CA VAL A 53 -11.53 5.09 -1.78
C VAL A 53 -12.33 6.38 -1.87
N GLU A 54 -13.01 6.59 -2.98
CA GLU A 54 -14.02 7.63 -3.13
C GLU A 54 -15.40 6.99 -3.06
N ILE A 55 -16.33 7.65 -2.37
CA ILE A 55 -17.72 7.16 -2.22
C ILE A 55 -18.63 8.26 -2.71
N ASP A 56 -19.45 7.97 -3.74
CA ASP A 56 -20.40 8.93 -4.25
C ASP A 56 -21.54 9.13 -3.24
N GLY A 57 -21.88 10.41 -2.98
CA GLY A 57 -22.85 10.77 -1.95
C GLY A 57 -22.43 10.46 -0.52
N GLY A 58 -21.20 9.98 -0.31
CA GLY A 58 -20.66 9.68 1.01
C GLY A 58 -20.06 10.88 1.73
N PRO A 59 -19.40 10.66 2.88
CA PRO A 59 -18.73 11.72 3.61
C PRO A 59 -17.64 12.37 2.74
N PRO A 60 -17.41 13.68 2.86
CA PRO A 60 -16.39 14.36 2.10
C PRO A 60 -14.98 13.79 2.41
N GLY A 61 -14.19 13.61 1.37
CA GLY A 61 -12.83 13.10 1.49
C GLY A 61 -12.62 11.74 0.86
N THR A 62 -11.59 11.06 1.33
CA THR A 62 -11.23 9.71 0.88
C THR A 62 -11.17 8.77 2.09
N PRO A 63 -12.29 8.16 2.48
CA PRO A 63 -12.33 7.23 3.61
C PRO A 63 -11.45 6.00 3.35
N ALA A 64 -10.99 5.37 4.42
CA ALA A 64 -10.28 4.11 4.34
C ALA A 64 -11.28 2.96 4.22
N SER A 65 -11.22 2.21 3.14
CA SER A 65 -12.15 1.10 2.87
C SER A 65 -12.13 0.01 3.96
N CYS A 66 -11.01 -0.16 4.65
CA CYS A 66 -10.89 -1.14 5.73
C CYS A 66 -11.66 -0.78 7.01
N THR A 67 -12.06 0.48 7.18
CA THR A 67 -12.84 0.96 8.34
C THR A 67 -14.19 1.53 7.95
N THR A 68 -14.57 1.44 6.69
CA THR A 68 -15.84 1.94 6.17
C THR A 68 -16.77 0.75 5.92
N PRO A 69 -17.88 0.64 6.69
CA PRO A 69 -18.87 -0.41 6.44
C PRO A 69 -19.63 -0.12 5.15
N VAL A 70 -20.07 -1.18 4.49
CA VAL A 70 -20.93 -1.08 3.31
C VAL A 70 -22.31 -0.55 3.66
N ALA A 71 -22.93 0.16 2.72
CA ALA A 71 -24.31 0.59 2.81
C ALA A 71 -25.03 0.28 1.50
N ASP A 72 -26.34 0.06 1.58
CA ASP A 72 -27.16 -0.25 0.41
C ASP A 72 -27.16 0.92 -0.59
N GLY A 73 -26.98 0.61 -1.87
CA GLY A 73 -26.89 1.60 -2.93
C GLY A 73 -25.58 2.41 -2.95
N MET A 74 -24.57 2.08 -2.11
CA MET A 74 -23.28 2.77 -2.10
C MET A 74 -22.57 2.59 -3.44
N GLU A 75 -22.02 3.67 -3.97
CA GLU A 75 -21.13 3.64 -5.15
C GLU A 75 -19.71 3.99 -4.73
N VAL A 76 -18.79 3.05 -4.95
CA VAL A 76 -17.37 3.14 -4.53
C VAL A 76 -16.50 3.16 -5.77
N LEU A 77 -15.58 4.12 -5.82
CA LEU A 77 -14.48 4.14 -6.77
C LEU A 77 -13.18 3.77 -6.05
N THR A 78 -12.52 2.73 -6.54
CA THR A 78 -11.26 2.24 -5.98
C THR A 78 -10.04 2.81 -6.68
N SER A 79 -10.20 3.33 -7.89
CA SER A 79 -9.11 3.90 -8.69
C SER A 79 -9.55 5.19 -9.37
N SER A 80 -8.84 6.28 -9.08
CA SER A 80 -8.94 7.56 -9.75
C SER A 80 -7.55 8.21 -9.75
N SER A 81 -7.34 9.22 -10.59
CA SER A 81 -6.07 9.97 -10.59
C SER A 81 -5.77 10.60 -9.23
N ARG A 82 -6.80 11.05 -8.52
CA ARG A 82 -6.69 11.59 -7.17
C ARG A 82 -6.26 10.52 -6.17
N LEU A 83 -6.90 9.34 -6.18
CA LEU A 83 -6.56 8.22 -5.30
C LEU A 83 -5.13 7.73 -5.57
N GLN A 84 -4.74 7.60 -6.83
CA GLN A 84 -3.38 7.20 -7.19
C GLN A 84 -2.35 8.22 -6.72
N GLY A 85 -2.61 9.52 -6.87
CA GLY A 85 -1.74 10.59 -6.34
C GLY A 85 -1.58 10.52 -4.82
N LEU A 86 -2.68 10.33 -4.09
CA LEU A 86 -2.65 10.18 -2.63
C LEU A 86 -1.85 8.94 -2.20
N ARG A 87 -2.09 7.80 -2.84
CA ARG A 87 -1.39 6.55 -2.51
C ARG A 87 0.10 6.63 -2.80
N ARG A 88 0.49 7.25 -3.93
CA ARG A 88 1.90 7.48 -4.25
C ARG A 88 2.58 8.36 -3.20
N GLY A 89 1.96 9.47 -2.80
CA GLY A 89 2.50 10.33 -1.75
C GLY A 89 2.64 9.62 -0.41
N ILE A 90 1.65 8.81 -0.01
CA ILE A 90 1.74 7.96 1.20
C ILE A 90 2.88 6.94 1.06
N MET A 91 3.00 6.31 -0.10
CA MET A 91 4.06 5.32 -0.35
C MET A 91 5.44 5.96 -0.32
N GLU A 92 5.62 7.15 -0.90
CA GLU A 92 6.87 7.91 -0.84
C GLU A 92 7.30 8.21 0.60
N LEU A 93 6.35 8.61 1.46
CA LEU A 93 6.61 8.80 2.88
C LEU A 93 7.04 7.50 3.57
N LEU A 94 6.39 6.39 3.28
CA LEU A 94 6.77 5.08 3.83
C LEU A 94 8.14 4.64 3.33
N LEU A 95 8.40 4.80 2.04
CA LEU A 95 9.67 4.43 1.42
C LEU A 95 10.82 5.31 1.90
N SER A 96 10.54 6.54 2.33
CA SER A 96 11.59 7.41 2.88
C SER A 96 12.20 6.90 4.18
N GLU A 97 11.52 6.00 4.87
CA GLU A 97 12.02 5.31 6.08
C GLU A 97 12.41 3.84 5.81
N HIS A 98 12.39 3.41 4.57
CA HIS A 98 12.62 2.01 4.20
C HIS A 98 13.64 1.92 3.06
N PRO A 99 14.59 0.96 3.08
CA PRO A 99 15.48 0.71 1.95
C PRO A 99 14.68 0.38 0.69
N HIS A 100 14.45 1.36 -0.17
CA HIS A 100 13.52 1.25 -1.29
C HIS A 100 14.16 0.99 -2.65
N GLY A 101 15.44 1.10 -2.75
CA GLY A 101 16.11 0.99 -4.06
C GLY A 101 15.91 -0.34 -4.78
N CYS A 102 15.63 -1.43 -4.03
CA CYS A 102 15.23 -2.68 -4.64
C CYS A 102 13.76 -2.68 -5.05
N LEU A 103 12.91 -2.03 -4.29
CA LEU A 103 11.46 -2.00 -4.54
C LEU A 103 11.13 -1.35 -5.89
N THR A 104 11.90 -0.34 -6.26
CA THR A 104 11.76 0.38 -7.54
C THR A 104 12.77 -0.09 -8.60
N CYS A 105 13.54 -1.15 -8.34
CA CYS A 105 14.52 -1.69 -9.24
C CYS A 105 13.88 -2.66 -10.25
N HIS A 106 14.10 -2.43 -11.56
CA HIS A 106 13.58 -3.29 -12.61
C HIS A 106 14.13 -4.74 -12.57
N ARG A 107 15.22 -4.98 -11.84
CA ARG A 107 15.84 -6.32 -11.71
C ARG A 107 15.51 -7.02 -10.40
N VAL A 108 14.61 -6.50 -9.57
CA VAL A 108 14.33 -7.05 -8.24
C VAL A 108 13.98 -8.54 -8.28
N GLU A 109 13.27 -8.99 -9.32
CA GLU A 109 12.85 -10.38 -9.47
C GLU A 109 13.95 -11.31 -9.99
N LEU A 110 14.96 -10.76 -10.64
CA LEU A 110 16.06 -11.51 -11.24
C LEU A 110 17.32 -11.53 -10.38
N CYS A 111 17.27 -10.83 -9.24
CA CYS A 111 18.44 -10.65 -8.37
C CYS A 111 18.55 -11.79 -7.37
N GLY A 112 19.70 -12.47 -7.38
CA GLY A 112 20.05 -13.49 -6.40
C GLY A 112 20.82 -12.94 -5.19
N PRO A 113 20.89 -13.69 -4.08
CA PRO A 113 21.62 -13.27 -2.87
C PRO A 113 23.12 -13.06 -3.11
N ALA A 114 23.70 -13.81 -4.05
CA ALA A 114 25.12 -13.73 -4.39
C ALA A 114 25.45 -12.70 -5.48
N ASP A 115 24.43 -12.10 -6.10
CA ASP A 115 24.65 -11.13 -7.16
C ASP A 115 25.19 -9.81 -6.62
N LEU A 116 26.04 -9.15 -7.42
CA LEU A 116 26.42 -7.77 -7.15
C LEU A 116 25.25 -6.83 -7.44
N CYS A 117 25.01 -5.87 -6.53
CA CYS A 117 23.99 -4.87 -6.74
C CYS A 117 24.37 -3.94 -7.90
N LEU A 118 23.48 -3.79 -8.87
CA LEU A 118 23.71 -2.86 -10.00
C LEU A 118 23.78 -1.40 -9.59
N ARG A 119 23.18 -1.06 -8.45
CA ARG A 119 23.16 0.32 -7.96
C ARG A 119 24.51 0.72 -7.35
N HIS A 120 25.02 -0.09 -6.46
CA HIS A 120 26.32 0.10 -5.84
C HIS A 120 26.75 -1.17 -5.10
N VAL A 121 28.04 -1.50 -5.13
CA VAL A 121 28.58 -2.72 -4.50
C VAL A 121 28.43 -2.76 -2.98
N SER A 122 28.32 -1.60 -2.33
CA SER A 122 28.15 -1.50 -0.87
C SER A 122 26.71 -1.52 -0.39
N VAL A 123 25.72 -1.75 -1.27
CA VAL A 123 24.32 -1.84 -0.86
C VAL A 123 24.08 -3.15 -0.13
N ASN A 124 23.86 -3.07 1.16
CA ASN A 124 23.59 -4.20 2.05
C ASN A 124 22.08 -4.45 2.24
N ASP A 125 21.30 -3.38 2.28
CA ASP A 125 19.85 -3.45 2.46
C ASP A 125 19.18 -3.79 1.13
N ARG A 126 18.98 -5.08 0.90
CA ARG A 126 18.48 -5.63 -0.36
C ARG A 126 17.23 -6.48 -0.11
N CYS A 127 16.26 -6.39 -1.02
CA CYS A 127 15.08 -7.23 -0.95
C CYS A 127 15.43 -8.72 -0.96
N VAL A 128 16.38 -9.12 -1.79
CA VAL A 128 16.80 -10.52 -1.94
C VAL A 128 17.36 -11.13 -0.65
N THR A 129 17.89 -10.34 0.24
CA THR A 129 18.36 -10.77 1.57
C THR A 129 17.34 -10.54 2.69
N CYS A 130 16.21 -9.93 2.36
CA CYS A 130 15.15 -9.64 3.32
C CYS A 130 14.30 -10.90 3.57
N PRO A 131 14.01 -11.26 4.83
CA PRO A 131 13.15 -12.42 5.16
C PRO A 131 11.71 -12.31 4.62
N LYS A 132 11.28 -11.12 4.25
CA LYS A 132 9.94 -10.83 3.70
C LYS A 132 9.90 -10.80 2.17
N ASN A 133 11.02 -11.02 1.48
CA ASN A 133 11.12 -10.79 0.03
C ASN A 133 10.02 -11.47 -0.80
N GLU A 134 9.64 -12.71 -0.46
CA GLU A 134 8.66 -13.50 -1.23
C GLU A 134 7.19 -13.14 -0.91
N ARG A 135 6.95 -12.42 0.18
CA ARG A 135 5.60 -12.06 0.66
C ARG A 135 5.60 -10.65 1.24
N CYS A 136 6.01 -9.70 0.45
CA CYS A 136 6.17 -8.31 0.87
C CYS A 136 5.05 -7.45 0.29
N GLU A 137 4.05 -7.14 1.09
CA GLU A 137 2.92 -6.29 0.73
C GLU A 137 3.38 -4.90 0.29
N LEU A 138 4.49 -4.40 0.86
CA LEU A 138 5.08 -3.12 0.44
C LEU A 138 5.55 -3.19 -1.01
N LYS A 139 6.25 -4.26 -1.39
CA LYS A 139 6.74 -4.50 -2.75
C LYS A 139 5.57 -4.61 -3.75
N ASP A 140 4.54 -5.36 -3.39
CA ASP A 140 3.36 -5.53 -4.23
C ASP A 140 2.61 -4.21 -4.42
N THR A 141 2.49 -3.41 -3.35
CA THR A 141 1.85 -2.08 -3.44
C THR A 141 2.68 -1.11 -4.27
N VAL A 142 4.01 -1.10 -4.16
CA VAL A 142 4.90 -0.27 -4.99
C VAL A 142 4.72 -0.61 -6.47
N ARG A 143 4.63 -1.90 -6.82
CA ARG A 143 4.36 -2.35 -8.19
C ARG A 143 2.99 -1.95 -8.68
N TYR A 144 1.98 -2.14 -7.87
CA TYR A 144 0.61 -1.72 -8.20
C TYR A 144 0.52 -0.22 -8.49
N LEU A 145 1.29 0.58 -7.77
CA LEU A 145 1.35 2.03 -7.94
C LEU A 145 2.28 2.47 -9.10
N GLU A 146 2.96 1.52 -9.74
CA GLU A 146 3.92 1.81 -10.82
C GLU A 146 4.96 2.85 -10.43
N MET A 147 5.50 2.73 -9.22
CA MET A 147 6.53 3.65 -8.74
C MET A 147 7.88 3.25 -9.33
N ASP A 148 8.60 4.24 -9.82
CA ASP A 148 9.92 4.07 -10.40
C ASP A 148 11.05 4.51 -9.44
N MET A 149 12.27 4.56 -9.95
CA MET A 149 13.46 4.96 -9.18
C MET A 149 13.58 6.47 -8.98
N ASP A 150 12.77 7.26 -9.65
CA ASP A 150 12.83 8.73 -9.60
C ASP A 150 11.86 9.31 -8.58
N THR A 151 11.53 8.56 -7.54
CA THR A 151 10.68 9.04 -6.45
C THR A 151 11.35 10.24 -5.77
N PRO A 152 10.61 11.33 -5.50
CA PRO A 152 11.17 12.56 -4.92
C PRO A 152 11.80 12.36 -3.54
N LEU A 153 11.25 11.46 -2.75
CA LEU A 153 11.76 11.11 -1.45
C LEU A 153 12.57 9.83 -1.53
N THR A 154 13.85 9.90 -1.29
CA THR A 154 14.72 8.75 -1.30
C THR A 154 15.23 8.42 0.09
N TYR A 155 15.34 7.15 0.39
CA TYR A 155 15.90 6.65 1.64
C TYR A 155 17.28 7.23 1.93
N ASN A 156 18.14 7.28 0.92
CA ASN A 156 19.48 7.83 1.06
C ASN A 156 19.51 9.32 1.43
N ASN A 157 18.50 10.07 1.03
CA ASN A 157 18.43 11.50 1.36
C ASN A 157 17.99 11.73 2.80
N ARG A 158 17.29 10.78 3.37
CA ARG A 158 16.87 10.94 4.74
C ARG A 158 17.92 10.56 5.71
N HIS A 159 18.79 9.69 5.24
CA HIS A 159 19.65 9.09 6.19
C HIS A 159 19.21 9.38 7.55
N LEU A 160 18.38 8.64 7.92
CA LEU A 160 17.86 8.72 9.24
C LEU A 160 18.57 9.77 10.04
N PRO A 161 17.92 10.76 10.61
CA PRO A 161 18.60 11.71 11.48
C PRO A 161 19.53 11.01 12.47
N LEU A 162 19.26 9.75 12.70
CA LEU A 162 20.05 8.79 13.44
C LEU A 162 21.43 8.54 12.87
N ASP A 163 21.60 8.59 11.54
CA ASP A 163 22.89 8.27 10.94
C ASP A 163 23.93 9.34 11.16
N VAL A 164 23.51 10.59 11.22
CA VAL A 164 24.44 11.74 11.17
C VAL A 164 24.30 12.63 12.38
N LYS A 165 23.16 12.63 13.03
CA LYS A 165 22.86 13.58 14.09
C LYS A 165 22.54 12.94 15.43
N ASP A 166 22.34 11.65 15.46
CA ASP A 166 22.12 10.95 16.72
C ASP A 166 23.45 10.69 17.39
N PRO A 167 23.68 11.25 18.58
CA PRO A 167 24.91 11.03 19.33
C PRO A 167 25.19 9.55 19.62
N LEU A 168 24.17 8.70 19.55
CA LEU A 168 24.32 7.26 19.74
C LEU A 168 25.07 6.58 18.58
N TRP A 169 25.07 7.17 17.39
CA TRP A 169 25.83 6.67 16.24
C TRP A 169 27.27 7.13 16.18
N GLU A 170 27.57 8.19 16.89
CA GLU A 170 28.93 8.75 16.96
C GLU A 170 29.76 8.11 18.11
N MET A 171 29.12 7.28 18.89
CA MET A 171 29.78 6.51 19.96
C MET A 171 30.26 5.14 19.48
#